data_0c21f22b59aa2168d37e9e0c72730d87
#
_entry.id   0c21f22b59aa2168d37e9e0c72730d87
#
_cell.length_a   1.000
_cell.length_b   1.000
_cell.length_c   1.000
_cell.angle_alpha   90.00
_cell.angle_beta   90.00
_cell.angle_gamma   90.00
#
_symmetry.space_group_name_H-M   'P 1'
#
loop_
_entity.id
_entity.type
_entity.pdbx_description
1 polymer ?
#
loop_
_entity_poly.entity_id
_entity_poly.type
_entity_poly.pdbx_seq_one_letter_code
_entity_poly.pdbx_strand_id
1 'polypeptide(L)'
;MTSTIASSFEALKKYDKINVIDIGAARASFLAELERYFDLENVYSIGIDPFDHGEKDRYDKFYQACIDDVKEPVEMDFYKNSKDDQASSLCSPVKDKEAFSESMKVQVLNINDIIEENLPEATIHFLKIDAEGKDLHIVKSLKKEVLSRIKYIAVECPMTKPRFEEEFVKGQCIEYFKSINFEVFYTYDSSNGSDVSDIVFVNGIEL
;
A
#
# COMPACT_ATOMS: atom_id res chain seq x y z
N MET A 1 3.41 -7.13 10.39
CA MET A 1 3.23 -5.69 10.07
C MET A 1 3.25 -4.75 11.28
N THR A 2 2.77 -5.13 12.45
CA THR A 2 2.54 -4.23 13.60
C THR A 2 3.78 -3.55 14.21
N SER A 3 4.98 -4.10 14.13
CA SER A 3 6.19 -3.46 14.69
C SER A 3 6.89 -2.51 13.72
N THR A 4 6.71 -2.71 12.42
CA THR A 4 7.42 -1.98 11.36
C THR A 4 6.90 -0.56 11.20
N ILE A 5 5.58 -0.40 11.25
CA ILE A 5 4.88 0.87 11.03
C ILE A 5 4.88 1.73 12.31
N ALA A 6 4.92 1.10 13.49
CA ALA A 6 4.84 1.77 14.78
C ALA A 6 5.85 2.93 14.97
N SER A 7 7.11 2.73 14.55
CA SER A 7 8.14 3.77 14.67
C SER A 7 7.85 5.00 13.80
N SER A 8 7.23 4.82 12.63
CA SER A 8 6.82 5.95 11.78
C SER A 8 5.63 6.69 12.38
N PHE A 9 4.71 5.98 13.04
CA PHE A 9 3.58 6.62 13.74
C PHE A 9 4.06 7.48 14.91
N GLU A 10 5.07 7.04 15.67
CA GLU A 10 5.69 7.89 16.70
C GLU A 10 6.27 9.19 16.10
N ALA A 11 6.93 9.10 14.94
CA ALA A 11 7.48 10.26 14.26
C ALA A 11 6.39 11.21 13.72
N LEU A 12 5.18 10.72 13.46
CA LEU A 12 4.03 11.49 12.99
C LEU A 12 3.29 12.22 14.14
N LYS A 13 3.53 11.91 15.41
CA LYS A 13 2.89 12.58 16.57
C LYS A 13 3.17 14.08 16.67
N LYS A 14 4.14 14.59 15.91
CA LYS A 14 4.40 16.03 15.79
C LYS A 14 3.31 16.81 15.03
N TYR A 15 2.39 16.09 14.35
CA TYR A 15 1.30 16.70 13.59
C TYR A 15 -0.02 16.56 14.35
N ASP A 16 -0.80 17.65 14.42
CA ASP A 16 -2.11 17.65 15.07
C ASP A 16 -3.16 16.88 14.26
N LYS A 17 -3.02 16.87 12.94
CA LYS A 17 -3.87 16.12 11.99
C LYS A 17 -3.01 15.45 10.96
N ILE A 18 -3.40 14.23 10.57
CA ILE A 18 -2.71 13.45 9.55
C ILE A 18 -3.66 12.94 8.46
N ASN A 19 -3.15 12.83 7.24
CA ASN A 19 -3.83 12.21 6.11
C ASN A 19 -3.12 10.90 5.79
N VAL A 20 -3.86 9.82 5.69
CA VAL A 20 -3.33 8.48 5.41
C VAL A 20 -4.08 7.82 4.27
N ILE A 21 -3.37 7.00 3.51
CA ILE A 21 -3.94 6.18 2.44
C ILE A 21 -3.48 4.75 2.65
N ASP A 22 -4.43 3.81 2.63
CA ASP A 22 -4.23 2.37 2.83
C ASP A 22 -4.70 1.62 1.58
N ILE A 23 -3.75 1.22 0.73
CA ILE A 23 -3.99 0.39 -0.45
C ILE A 23 -3.77 -1.07 -0.05
N GLY A 24 -4.74 -1.94 -0.34
CA GLY A 24 -4.86 -3.27 0.25
C GLY A 24 -5.34 -3.15 1.69
N ALA A 25 -6.43 -2.41 1.88
CA ALA A 25 -6.98 -2.07 3.19
C ALA A 25 -7.53 -3.28 3.94
N ALA A 26 -7.93 -4.32 3.21
CA ALA A 26 -8.41 -5.60 3.72
C ALA A 26 -9.33 -5.44 4.94
N ARG A 27 -8.92 -5.96 6.11
CA ARG A 27 -9.66 -5.90 7.38
C ARG A 27 -9.31 -4.68 8.23
N ALA A 28 -8.87 -3.58 7.62
CA ALA A 28 -8.48 -2.34 8.30
C ALA A 28 -7.42 -2.52 9.40
N SER A 29 -6.52 -3.49 9.23
CA SER A 29 -5.44 -3.77 10.20
C SER A 29 -4.49 -2.58 10.37
N PHE A 30 -4.28 -1.80 9.31
CA PHE A 30 -3.49 -0.57 9.35
C PHE A 30 -4.15 0.49 10.23
N LEU A 31 -5.46 0.74 10.07
CA LEU A 31 -6.19 1.66 10.96
C LEU A 31 -6.21 1.19 12.40
N ALA A 32 -6.40 -0.10 12.65
CA ALA A 32 -6.38 -0.66 13.99
C ALA A 32 -5.03 -0.47 14.69
N GLU A 33 -3.92 -0.47 13.94
CA GLU A 33 -2.60 -0.12 14.50
C GLU A 33 -2.48 1.38 14.71
N LEU A 34 -2.98 2.20 13.78
CA LEU A 34 -2.93 3.66 13.86
C LEU A 34 -3.70 4.21 15.07
N GLU A 35 -4.86 3.63 15.41
CA GLU A 35 -5.69 3.97 16.58
C GLU A 35 -4.92 3.89 17.91
N ARG A 36 -3.82 3.16 17.99
CA ARG A 36 -2.97 3.06 19.18
C ARG A 36 -2.11 4.32 19.40
N TYR A 37 -1.96 5.15 18.37
CA TYR A 37 -1.08 6.31 18.35
C TYR A 37 -1.83 7.62 18.18
N PHE A 38 -3.00 7.58 17.55
CA PHE A 38 -3.80 8.75 17.18
C PHE A 38 -5.27 8.55 17.57
N ASP A 39 -5.90 9.63 17.96
CA ASP A 39 -7.34 9.73 17.95
C ASP A 39 -7.81 9.86 16.49
N LEU A 40 -8.68 8.96 16.03
CA LEU A 40 -9.13 8.92 14.63
C LEU A 40 -9.88 10.19 14.22
N GLU A 41 -10.41 11.00 15.15
CA GLU A 41 -10.96 12.33 14.84
C GLU A 41 -9.89 13.28 14.24
N ASN A 42 -8.62 12.99 14.44
CA ASN A 42 -7.48 13.73 13.90
C ASN A 42 -6.85 13.06 12.68
N VAL A 43 -7.46 12.00 12.15
CA VAL A 43 -6.97 11.26 10.99
C VAL A 43 -8.00 11.37 9.86
N TYR A 44 -7.57 11.82 8.69
CA TYR A 44 -8.34 11.64 7.47
C TYR A 44 -7.79 10.42 6.73
N SER A 45 -8.64 9.42 6.53
CA SER A 45 -8.24 8.11 6.05
C SER A 45 -8.94 7.71 4.76
N ILE A 46 -8.17 7.20 3.80
CA ILE A 46 -8.66 6.63 2.54
C ILE A 46 -8.28 5.15 2.50
N GLY A 47 -9.27 4.27 2.48
CA GLY A 47 -9.09 2.82 2.29
C GLY A 47 -9.38 2.43 0.84
N ILE A 48 -8.58 1.54 0.29
CA ILE A 48 -8.77 1.01 -1.06
C ILE A 48 -8.54 -0.50 -1.03
N ASP A 49 -9.57 -1.27 -1.40
CA ASP A 49 -9.50 -2.74 -1.46
C ASP A 49 -10.57 -3.27 -2.43
N PRO A 50 -10.31 -4.31 -3.23
CA PRO A 50 -11.32 -4.90 -4.11
C PRO A 50 -12.46 -5.58 -3.35
N PHE A 51 -12.26 -5.92 -2.07
CA PHE A 51 -13.24 -6.57 -1.22
C PHE A 51 -13.72 -5.62 -0.11
N ASP A 52 -15.01 -5.67 0.16
CA ASP A 52 -15.58 -5.08 1.38
C ASP A 52 -15.65 -6.18 2.46
N HIS A 53 -14.69 -6.18 3.36
CA HIS A 53 -14.64 -7.09 4.50
C HIS A 53 -15.50 -6.63 5.70
N GLY A 54 -16.40 -5.66 5.48
CA GLY A 54 -17.24 -5.08 6.53
C GLY A 54 -16.57 -3.94 7.31
N GLU A 55 -15.39 -3.52 6.91
CA GLU A 55 -14.59 -2.49 7.59
C GLU A 55 -14.54 -1.14 6.86
N LYS A 56 -15.25 -1.03 5.72
CA LYS A 56 -15.24 0.20 4.90
C LYS A 56 -15.67 1.45 5.65
N ASP A 57 -16.62 1.31 6.59
CA ASP A 57 -17.17 2.43 7.37
C ASP A 57 -16.17 2.95 8.43
N ARG A 58 -15.01 2.32 8.58
CA ARG A 58 -13.91 2.80 9.43
C ARG A 58 -13.06 3.87 8.74
N TYR A 59 -13.12 3.95 7.41
CA TYR A 59 -12.41 4.96 6.61
C TYR A 59 -13.32 6.15 6.33
N ASP A 60 -12.76 7.36 6.27
CA ASP A 60 -13.50 8.54 5.82
C ASP A 60 -13.93 8.42 4.36
N LYS A 61 -13.10 7.74 3.56
CA LYS A 61 -13.41 7.33 2.18
C LYS A 61 -12.96 5.90 1.95
N PHE A 62 -13.78 5.13 1.24
CA PHE A 62 -13.43 3.78 0.83
C PHE A 62 -13.74 3.57 -0.65
N TYR A 63 -12.76 3.07 -1.38
CA TYR A 63 -12.89 2.70 -2.79
C TYR A 63 -12.81 1.18 -2.92
N GLN A 64 -13.92 0.57 -3.34
CA GLN A 64 -13.93 -0.87 -3.62
C GLN A 64 -13.31 -1.12 -5.00
N ALA A 65 -12.00 -1.12 -5.07
CA ALA A 65 -11.22 -1.20 -6.30
C ALA A 65 -9.80 -1.70 -6.03
N CYS A 66 -9.11 -2.07 -7.10
CA CYS A 66 -7.65 -2.20 -7.13
C CYS A 66 -7.01 -0.93 -7.67
N ILE A 67 -5.71 -0.79 -7.46
CA ILE A 67 -4.90 0.30 -8.02
C ILE A 67 -3.90 -0.23 -9.03
N ASP A 68 -3.82 0.41 -10.19
CA ASP A 68 -2.73 0.25 -11.16
C ASP A 68 -2.54 1.54 -11.98
N ASP A 69 -1.53 1.56 -12.87
CA ASP A 69 -1.28 2.68 -13.79
C ASP A 69 -2.24 2.63 -14.99
N VAL A 70 -3.46 3.06 -14.77
CA VAL A 70 -4.51 3.15 -15.79
C VAL A 70 -4.86 4.61 -16.09
N LYS A 71 -5.20 4.92 -17.35
CA LYS A 71 -5.57 6.28 -17.75
C LYS A 71 -6.99 6.66 -17.34
N GLU A 72 -7.87 5.68 -17.28
CA GLU A 72 -9.28 5.81 -16.92
C GLU A 72 -9.71 4.53 -16.17
N PRO A 73 -10.77 4.56 -15.36
CA PRO A 73 -11.28 3.39 -14.68
C PRO A 73 -11.57 2.24 -15.65
N VAL A 74 -11.08 1.05 -15.32
CA VAL A 74 -11.20 -0.16 -16.16
C VAL A 74 -11.50 -1.39 -15.32
N GLU A 75 -12.16 -2.40 -15.90
CA GLU A 75 -12.29 -3.71 -15.28
C GLU A 75 -11.15 -4.63 -15.72
N MET A 76 -10.49 -5.27 -14.76
CA MET A 76 -9.41 -6.23 -14.99
C MET A 76 -9.68 -7.55 -14.28
N ASP A 77 -8.99 -8.61 -14.74
CA ASP A 77 -9.00 -9.90 -14.05
C ASP A 77 -8.18 -9.79 -12.75
N PHE A 78 -8.77 -10.29 -11.66
CA PHE A 78 -8.17 -10.36 -10.35
C PHE A 78 -8.11 -11.82 -9.91
N TYR A 79 -6.92 -12.30 -9.63
CA TYR A 79 -6.66 -13.70 -9.26
C TYR A 79 -6.92 -13.89 -7.78
N LYS A 80 -7.99 -14.63 -7.48
CA LYS A 80 -8.40 -14.88 -6.10
C LYS A 80 -7.61 -16.07 -5.54
N ASN A 81 -6.99 -15.84 -4.38
CA ASN A 81 -6.35 -16.92 -3.63
C ASN A 81 -7.41 -17.66 -2.80
N SER A 82 -7.63 -18.93 -3.10
CA SER A 82 -8.63 -19.76 -2.41
C SER A 82 -8.26 -20.15 -0.97
N LYS A 83 -6.98 -20.00 -0.60
CA LYS A 83 -6.48 -20.31 0.75
C LYS A 83 -6.47 -19.07 1.66
N ASP A 84 -6.23 -17.90 1.08
CA ASP A 84 -6.18 -16.64 1.78
C ASP A 84 -6.60 -15.50 0.83
N ASP A 85 -7.78 -14.96 1.04
CA ASP A 85 -8.34 -13.91 0.19
C ASP A 85 -7.53 -12.61 0.23
N GLN A 86 -6.79 -12.37 1.32
CA GLN A 86 -5.90 -11.22 1.46
C GLN A 86 -4.65 -11.31 0.57
N ALA A 87 -4.26 -12.51 0.17
CA ALA A 87 -3.14 -12.74 -0.74
C ALA A 87 -3.59 -12.83 -2.22
N SER A 88 -4.71 -12.22 -2.58
CA SER A 88 -5.23 -12.16 -3.95
C SER A 88 -4.61 -10.99 -4.73
N SER A 89 -4.45 -11.09 -6.05
CA SER A 89 -3.63 -10.15 -6.83
C SER A 89 -4.20 -9.83 -8.22
N LEU A 90 -3.86 -8.64 -8.73
CA LEU A 90 -3.97 -8.30 -10.16
C LEU A 90 -2.89 -9.02 -11.00
N CYS A 91 -1.80 -9.45 -10.38
CA CYS A 91 -0.70 -10.12 -11.06
C CYS A 91 -0.92 -11.63 -11.15
N SER A 92 -0.51 -12.24 -12.25
CA SER A 92 -0.48 -13.69 -12.38
C SER A 92 0.50 -14.30 -11.37
N PRO A 93 0.11 -15.34 -10.61
CA PRO A 93 1.01 -16.00 -9.67
C PRO A 93 2.09 -16.79 -10.39
N VAL A 94 3.34 -16.67 -9.94
CA VAL A 94 4.49 -17.49 -10.43
C VAL A 94 4.49 -18.87 -9.75
N LYS A 95 4.07 -18.91 -8.48
CA LYS A 95 4.02 -20.14 -7.67
C LYS A 95 2.58 -20.41 -7.21
N ASP A 96 2.33 -21.65 -6.80
CA ASP A 96 1.05 -22.10 -6.22
C ASP A 96 -0.18 -21.75 -7.09
N LYS A 97 -0.04 -21.87 -8.41
CA LYS A 97 -1.08 -21.52 -9.39
C LYS A 97 -2.44 -22.18 -9.12
N GLU A 98 -2.44 -23.33 -8.45
CA GLU A 98 -3.68 -24.04 -8.06
C GLU A 98 -4.49 -23.24 -7.03
N ALA A 99 -3.84 -22.50 -6.14
CA ALA A 99 -4.51 -21.63 -5.18
C ALA A 99 -5.20 -20.44 -5.85
N PHE A 100 -4.76 -20.06 -7.05
CA PHE A 100 -5.28 -18.93 -7.84
C PHE A 100 -6.07 -19.41 -9.08
N SER A 101 -6.76 -20.54 -8.96
CA SER A 101 -7.54 -21.13 -10.05
C SER A 101 -8.81 -20.33 -10.41
N GLU A 102 -9.23 -19.43 -9.53
CA GLU A 102 -10.40 -18.57 -9.76
C GLU A 102 -9.94 -17.14 -10.05
N SER A 103 -10.61 -16.49 -10.98
CA SER A 103 -10.50 -15.06 -11.23
C SER A 103 -11.86 -14.40 -11.22
N MET A 104 -11.87 -13.13 -10.89
CA MET A 104 -13.06 -12.27 -10.93
C MET A 104 -12.73 -10.94 -11.58
N LYS A 105 -13.74 -10.22 -12.08
CA LYS A 105 -13.55 -8.86 -12.54
C LYS A 105 -13.59 -7.89 -11.36
N VAL A 106 -12.63 -6.99 -11.31
CA VAL A 106 -12.59 -5.89 -10.34
C VAL A 106 -12.38 -4.56 -11.05
N GLN A 107 -12.90 -3.51 -10.45
CA GLN A 107 -12.59 -2.16 -10.90
C GLN A 107 -11.14 -1.81 -10.56
N VAL A 108 -10.44 -1.19 -11.50
CA VAL A 108 -9.06 -0.69 -11.32
C VAL A 108 -9.07 0.81 -11.54
N LEU A 109 -8.46 1.54 -10.59
CA LEU A 109 -8.40 2.99 -10.57
C LEU A 109 -6.95 3.46 -10.56
N ASN A 110 -6.75 4.73 -10.95
CA ASN A 110 -5.46 5.40 -10.82
C ASN A 110 -5.36 6.08 -9.45
N ILE A 111 -4.29 5.83 -8.73
CA ILE A 111 -4.08 6.43 -7.41
C ILE A 111 -3.97 7.97 -7.46
N ASN A 112 -3.42 8.52 -8.55
CA ASN A 112 -3.30 9.98 -8.67
C ASN A 112 -4.68 10.67 -8.74
N ASP A 113 -5.68 10.04 -9.38
CA ASP A 113 -7.03 10.61 -9.48
C ASP A 113 -7.71 10.61 -8.11
N ILE A 114 -7.55 9.53 -7.33
CA ILE A 114 -8.06 9.45 -5.96
C ILE A 114 -7.42 10.52 -5.08
N ILE A 115 -6.10 10.72 -5.19
CA ILE A 115 -5.38 11.73 -4.43
C ILE A 115 -5.81 13.14 -4.85
N GLU A 116 -5.98 13.40 -6.14
CA GLU A 116 -6.40 14.71 -6.65
C GLU A 116 -7.83 15.04 -6.21
N GLU A 117 -8.73 14.05 -6.17
CA GLU A 117 -10.10 14.23 -5.70
C GLU A 117 -10.19 14.55 -4.19
N ASN A 118 -9.42 13.85 -3.36
CA ASN A 118 -9.60 13.88 -1.90
C ASN A 118 -8.55 14.72 -1.15
N LEU A 119 -7.35 14.84 -1.71
CA LEU A 119 -6.18 15.50 -1.09
C LEU A 119 -5.41 16.34 -2.12
N PRO A 120 -6.06 17.29 -2.84
CA PRO A 120 -5.50 17.94 -4.04
C PRO A 120 -4.15 18.63 -3.78
N GLU A 121 -3.94 19.26 -2.64
CA GLU A 121 -2.68 19.93 -2.28
C GLU A 121 -2.19 19.55 -0.88
N ALA A 122 -2.89 18.66 -0.21
CA ALA A 122 -2.58 18.30 1.16
C ALA A 122 -1.35 17.39 1.26
N THR A 123 -0.65 17.47 2.38
CA THR A 123 0.38 16.51 2.74
C THR A 123 -0.24 15.14 2.97
N ILE A 124 0.36 14.09 2.41
CA ILE A 124 0.05 12.69 2.69
C ILE A 124 1.09 12.21 3.71
N HIS A 125 0.66 12.03 4.95
CA HIS A 125 1.56 11.70 6.03
C HIS A 125 2.03 10.25 5.97
N PHE A 126 1.14 9.35 5.52
CA PHE A 126 1.47 7.95 5.35
C PHE A 126 0.70 7.35 4.16
N LEU A 127 1.42 6.71 3.26
CA LEU A 127 0.88 5.88 2.19
C LEU A 127 1.31 4.44 2.44
N LYS A 128 0.38 3.57 2.82
CA LYS A 128 0.62 2.12 2.88
C LYS A 128 0.18 1.51 1.56
N ILE A 129 1.01 0.65 1.00
CA ILE A 129 0.73 -0.14 -0.19
C ILE A 129 1.03 -1.59 0.13
N ASP A 130 0.03 -2.43 -0.03
CA ASP A 130 0.09 -3.87 0.16
C ASP A 130 -0.86 -4.48 -0.88
N ALA A 131 -0.42 -4.45 -2.12
CA ALA A 131 -1.21 -4.75 -3.32
C ALA A 131 -0.77 -6.06 -3.99
N GLU A 132 -0.12 -6.93 -3.20
CA GLU A 132 0.24 -8.29 -3.58
C GLU A 132 0.89 -8.36 -4.97
N GLY A 133 2.05 -7.71 -5.08
CA GLY A 133 2.89 -7.69 -6.28
C GLY A 133 2.83 -6.43 -7.13
N LYS A 134 1.87 -5.52 -6.88
CA LYS A 134 1.77 -4.23 -7.57
C LYS A 134 2.40 -3.06 -6.83
N ASP A 135 2.94 -3.26 -5.65
CA ASP A 135 3.41 -2.21 -4.73
C ASP A 135 4.33 -1.19 -5.41
N LEU A 136 5.43 -1.63 -5.97
CA LEU A 136 6.37 -0.72 -6.62
C LEU A 136 5.82 -0.14 -7.94
N HIS A 137 4.93 -0.85 -8.63
CA HIS A 137 4.27 -0.31 -9.83
C HIS A 137 3.39 0.89 -9.47
N ILE A 138 2.63 0.78 -8.38
CA ILE A 138 1.80 1.86 -7.87
C ILE A 138 2.66 3.07 -7.50
N VAL A 139 3.79 2.87 -6.79
CA VAL A 139 4.71 3.96 -6.48
C VAL A 139 5.29 4.61 -7.73
N LYS A 140 5.65 3.82 -8.75
CA LYS A 140 6.16 4.32 -10.03
C LYS A 140 5.14 5.11 -10.84
N SER A 141 3.85 4.85 -10.66
CA SER A 141 2.76 5.58 -11.32
C SER A 141 2.45 6.92 -10.67
N LEU A 142 2.94 7.18 -9.44
CA LEU A 142 2.70 8.43 -8.74
C LEU A 142 3.35 9.60 -9.48
N LYS A 143 2.58 10.67 -9.69
CA LYS A 143 3.08 11.93 -10.22
C LYS A 143 4.14 12.52 -9.28
N LYS A 144 5.15 13.19 -9.84
CA LYS A 144 6.25 13.78 -9.08
C LYS A 144 5.76 14.78 -8.02
N GLU A 145 4.73 15.54 -8.36
CA GLU A 145 4.08 16.50 -7.47
C GLU A 145 3.42 15.81 -6.27
N VAL A 146 2.84 14.63 -6.48
CA VAL A 146 2.26 13.80 -5.41
C VAL A 146 3.36 13.24 -4.53
N LEU A 147 4.40 12.63 -5.13
CA LEU A 147 5.55 12.08 -4.39
C LEU A 147 6.20 13.11 -3.45
N SER A 148 6.31 14.37 -3.91
CA SER A 148 6.91 15.44 -3.09
C SER A 148 6.12 15.78 -1.83
N ARG A 149 4.84 15.41 -1.75
CA ARG A 149 3.94 15.67 -0.61
C ARG A 149 3.79 14.48 0.34
N ILE A 150 4.35 13.32 -0.01
CA ILE A 150 4.28 12.13 0.82
C ILE A 150 5.45 12.13 1.81
N LYS A 151 5.17 11.88 3.09
CA LYS A 151 6.17 11.80 4.16
C LYS A 151 6.73 10.39 4.30
N TYR A 152 5.85 9.40 4.43
CA TYR A 152 6.21 7.99 4.58
C TYR A 152 5.47 7.13 3.56
N ILE A 153 6.17 6.15 3.01
CA ILE A 153 5.59 5.11 2.15
C ILE A 153 5.99 3.75 2.73
N ALA A 154 5.00 2.89 2.98
CA ALA A 154 5.22 1.49 3.30
C ALA A 154 4.85 0.61 2.11
N VAL A 155 5.71 -0.37 1.79
CA VAL A 155 5.46 -1.39 0.77
C VAL A 155 5.83 -2.77 1.28
N GLU A 156 5.14 -3.81 0.79
CA GLU A 156 5.55 -5.19 0.92
C GLU A 156 6.31 -5.64 -0.35
N CYS A 157 7.37 -6.39 -0.19
CA CYS A 157 8.08 -6.97 -1.33
C CYS A 157 8.75 -8.30 -0.96
N PRO A 158 8.91 -9.23 -1.91
CA PRO A 158 9.67 -10.45 -1.69
C PRO A 158 11.15 -10.13 -1.49
N MET A 159 11.82 -10.88 -0.59
CA MET A 159 13.23 -10.66 -0.29
C MET A 159 14.12 -11.06 -1.47
N THR A 160 13.86 -12.19 -2.10
CA THR A 160 14.80 -12.79 -3.07
C THR A 160 14.17 -13.16 -4.42
N LYS A 161 12.92 -13.62 -4.45
CA LYS A 161 12.27 -14.13 -5.68
C LYS A 161 10.82 -13.65 -5.76
N PRO A 162 10.38 -13.19 -6.93
CA PRO A 162 8.99 -12.78 -7.14
C PRO A 162 8.00 -13.90 -6.80
N ARG A 163 6.87 -13.53 -6.20
CA ARG A 163 5.69 -14.39 -5.98
C ARG A 163 4.75 -14.31 -7.16
N PHE A 164 4.70 -13.14 -7.78
CA PHE A 164 3.86 -12.79 -8.92
C PHE A 164 4.69 -12.36 -10.12
N GLU A 165 4.10 -12.41 -11.32
CA GLU A 165 4.73 -11.86 -12.54
C GLU A 165 4.95 -10.35 -12.37
N GLU A 166 6.09 -9.87 -12.86
CA GLU A 166 6.49 -8.45 -12.79
C GLU A 166 6.74 -7.89 -11.37
N GLU A 167 6.58 -8.68 -10.31
CA GLU A 167 6.83 -8.25 -8.93
C GLU A 167 8.31 -7.92 -8.71
N PHE A 168 8.57 -6.81 -8.02
CA PHE A 168 9.92 -6.36 -7.69
C PHE A 168 10.39 -6.88 -6.35
N VAL A 169 11.64 -7.36 -6.30
CA VAL A 169 12.26 -7.81 -5.05
C VAL A 169 12.82 -6.65 -4.23
N LYS A 170 13.06 -6.89 -2.94
CA LYS A 170 13.53 -5.93 -1.93
C LYS A 170 14.65 -5.01 -2.43
N GLY A 171 15.70 -5.57 -3.05
CA GLY A 171 16.82 -4.77 -3.54
C GLY A 171 16.42 -3.75 -4.60
N GLN A 172 15.55 -4.14 -5.53
CA GLN A 172 15.03 -3.26 -6.58
C GLN A 172 14.14 -2.15 -6.00
N CYS A 173 13.31 -2.48 -4.99
CA CYS A 173 12.50 -1.50 -4.29
C CYS A 173 13.39 -0.44 -3.62
N ILE A 174 14.38 -0.85 -2.84
CA ILE A 174 15.31 0.07 -2.15
C ILE A 174 16.06 0.96 -3.15
N GLU A 175 16.55 0.40 -4.26
CA GLU A 175 17.26 1.16 -5.28
C GLU A 175 16.35 2.22 -5.93
N TYR A 176 15.11 1.85 -6.27
CA TYR A 176 14.15 2.79 -6.84
C TYR A 176 13.82 3.93 -5.87
N PHE A 177 13.46 3.62 -4.62
CA PHE A 177 13.11 4.63 -3.62
C PHE A 177 14.25 5.62 -3.39
N LYS A 178 15.50 5.16 -3.32
CA LYS A 178 16.68 6.04 -3.26
C LYS A 178 16.79 6.96 -4.47
N SER A 179 16.45 6.47 -5.67
CA SER A 179 16.50 7.27 -6.89
C SER A 179 15.49 8.42 -6.93
N ILE A 180 14.43 8.34 -6.12
CA ILE A 180 13.39 9.36 -5.96
C ILE A 180 13.45 10.10 -4.63
N ASN A 181 14.63 10.09 -3.96
CA ASN A 181 14.91 10.79 -2.70
C ASN A 181 14.09 10.30 -1.50
N PHE A 182 13.82 9.00 -1.45
CA PHE A 182 13.31 8.35 -0.24
C PHE A 182 14.39 7.45 0.36
N GLU A 183 14.53 7.51 1.68
CA GLU A 183 15.47 6.68 2.44
C GLU A 183 14.75 5.59 3.21
N VAL A 184 15.42 4.46 3.44
CA VAL A 184 14.88 3.39 4.28
C VAL A 184 14.79 3.90 5.71
N PHE A 185 13.57 3.99 6.23
CA PHE A 185 13.32 4.33 7.63
C PHE A 185 13.33 3.09 8.52
N TYR A 186 12.65 2.03 8.09
CA TYR A 186 12.59 0.78 8.81
C TYR A 186 12.36 -0.40 7.85
N THR A 187 12.84 -1.59 8.25
CA THR A 187 12.63 -2.85 7.53
C THR A 187 12.26 -3.95 8.52
N TYR A 188 11.30 -4.77 8.15
CA TYR A 188 10.96 -6.00 8.84
C TYR A 188 10.98 -7.16 7.86
N ASP A 189 11.92 -8.08 8.07
CA ASP A 189 12.01 -9.31 7.30
C ASP A 189 11.24 -10.40 8.05
N SER A 190 10.28 -11.01 7.37
CA SER A 190 9.46 -12.04 7.99
C SER A 190 10.30 -13.24 8.40
N SER A 191 10.17 -13.64 9.67
CA SER A 191 10.90 -14.79 10.26
C SER A 191 10.09 -16.09 10.19
N ASN A 192 8.84 -16.05 9.73
CA ASN A 192 7.93 -17.20 9.75
C ASN A 192 7.98 -18.09 8.49
N GLY A 193 9.00 -17.90 7.64
CA GLY A 193 9.20 -18.68 6.41
C GLY A 193 8.52 -18.06 5.16
N SER A 194 7.80 -16.95 5.29
CA SER A 194 7.43 -16.12 4.15
C SER A 194 8.67 -15.34 3.69
N ASP A 195 8.98 -15.41 2.38
CA ASP A 195 10.12 -14.70 1.79
C ASP A 195 9.72 -13.24 1.47
N VAL A 196 9.15 -12.53 2.46
CA VAL A 196 8.66 -11.15 2.29
C VAL A 196 9.27 -10.19 3.30
N SER A 197 9.37 -8.94 2.91
CA SER A 197 9.87 -7.83 3.71
C SER A 197 8.90 -6.65 3.65
N ASP A 198 8.50 -6.15 4.81
CA ASP A 198 7.83 -4.85 4.93
C ASP A 198 8.88 -3.76 5.06
N ILE A 199 8.82 -2.74 4.22
CA ILE A 199 9.77 -1.63 4.23
C ILE A 199 9.00 -0.33 4.34
N VAL A 200 9.39 0.48 5.31
CA VAL A 200 8.94 1.88 5.43
C VAL A 200 10.05 2.78 4.91
N PHE A 201 9.70 3.63 3.98
CA PHE A 201 10.56 4.67 3.44
C PHE A 201 10.11 6.05 3.94
N VAL A 202 11.07 6.93 4.19
CA VAL A 202 10.85 8.32 4.57
C VAL A 202 11.35 9.24 3.45
N ASN A 203 10.60 10.30 3.18
CA ASN A 203 11.04 11.33 2.23
C ASN A 203 12.29 12.04 2.76
N GLY A 204 13.35 12.13 1.96
CA GLY A 204 14.62 12.74 2.35
C GLY A 204 14.54 14.21 2.77
N ILE A 205 13.41 14.89 2.53
CA ILE A 205 13.15 16.26 3.04
C ILE A 205 12.78 16.23 4.54
N GLU A 206 12.35 15.07 5.07
CA GLU A 206 11.94 14.90 6.48
C GLU A 206 13.12 14.49 7.41
N LEU A 207 14.26 14.13 6.85
CA LEU A 207 15.49 13.81 7.56
C LEU A 207 16.30 15.07 7.87
#